data_361c95c6f8c47f5eaa83b948a77f2e35
#
_entry.id   361c95c6f8c47f5eaa83b948a77f2e35
#
_cell.length_a   1.000
_cell.length_b   1.000
_cell.length_c   1.000
_cell.angle_alpha   90.00
_cell.angle_beta   90.00
_cell.angle_gamma   90.00
#
_symmetry.space_group_name_H-M   'P 1'
#
loop_
_entity.id
_entity.type
_entity.pdbx_description
1 polymer ?
#
loop_
_entity_poly.entity_id
_entity_poly.type
_entity_poly.pdbx_seq_one_letter_code
_entity_poly.pdbx_strand_id
1 'polypeptide(L)'
;MRVLGFLREGRPGVVLATAEEAFQYVLPPQRIDDGAVDIKTGAEYERDMLLQRLVDGGYERVDLVERRGHFSVRGDIIDIYAVNQQDPLRVEFFGDDIDSLRFFDVNSQKSKEAVRQVRLLPISLEEEQDERACTVLDYIGDGVVIWDEPNRIRESLKKLLKESDDYKGRLCLGRRP
;
A
#
# COMPACT_ATOMS: atom_id res chain seq x y z
N MET A 1 1.99 -3.97 -1.91
CA MET A 1 1.65 -2.64 -1.37
C MET A 1 2.35 -2.28 -0.05
N ARG A 2 2.33 -3.11 1.02
CA ARG A 2 2.94 -2.76 2.34
C ARG A 2 4.42 -2.40 2.27
N VAL A 3 5.24 -3.16 1.53
CA VAL A 3 6.68 -2.88 1.36
C VAL A 3 6.90 -1.60 0.57
N LEU A 4 6.15 -1.39 -0.52
CA LEU A 4 6.23 -0.17 -1.33
C LEU A 4 5.87 1.07 -0.51
N GLY A 5 4.80 0.99 0.29
CA GLY A 5 4.42 2.06 1.23
C GLY A 5 5.51 2.35 2.26
N PHE A 6 6.11 1.30 2.87
CA PHE A 6 7.21 1.45 3.81
C PHE A 6 8.40 2.20 3.19
N LEU A 7 8.80 1.81 1.98
CA LEU A 7 9.89 2.46 1.23
C LEU A 7 9.52 3.90 0.86
N ARG A 8 8.27 4.13 0.42
CA ARG A 8 7.78 5.46 0.04
C ARG A 8 7.75 6.45 1.21
N GLU A 9 7.43 5.98 2.41
CA GLU A 9 7.43 6.79 3.63
C GLU A 9 8.86 7.16 4.10
N GLY A 10 9.91 6.59 3.49
CA GLY A 10 11.31 6.86 3.84
C GLY A 10 11.67 6.45 5.28
N ARG A 11 10.94 5.49 5.85
CA ARG A 11 11.21 5.01 7.21
C ARG A 11 12.50 4.20 7.24
N PRO A 12 13.35 4.38 8.27
CA PRO A 12 14.56 3.59 8.41
C PRO A 12 14.21 2.11 8.61
N GLY A 13 14.89 1.24 7.89
CA GLY A 13 14.67 -0.20 7.99
C GLY A 13 15.43 -0.99 6.95
N VAL A 14 15.22 -2.30 6.96
CA VAL A 14 15.83 -3.24 6.04
C VAL A 14 14.71 -4.00 5.32
N VAL A 15 14.79 -4.06 4.00
CA VAL A 15 13.93 -4.88 3.16
C VAL A 15 14.77 -6.00 2.57
N LEU A 16 14.33 -7.23 2.76
CA LEU A 16 14.92 -8.41 2.12
C LEU A 16 14.02 -8.85 0.97
N ALA A 17 14.61 -9.07 -0.19
CA ALA A 17 13.90 -9.52 -1.37
C ALA A 17 14.72 -10.58 -2.12
N THR A 18 14.03 -11.48 -2.77
CA THR A 18 14.66 -12.38 -3.75
C THR A 18 14.97 -11.60 -5.04
N ALA A 19 15.80 -12.18 -5.91
CA ALA A 19 16.08 -11.59 -7.21
C ALA A 19 14.81 -11.40 -8.04
N GLU A 20 13.88 -12.35 -8.00
CA GLU A 20 12.60 -12.27 -8.70
C GLU A 20 11.75 -11.11 -8.21
N GLU A 21 11.57 -10.97 -6.88
CA GLU A 21 10.79 -9.89 -6.27
C GLU A 21 11.42 -8.51 -6.51
N ALA A 22 12.76 -8.42 -6.50
CA ALA A 22 13.47 -7.17 -6.71
C ALA A 22 13.30 -6.60 -8.13
N PHE A 23 13.08 -7.47 -9.13
CA PHE A 23 12.91 -7.10 -10.53
C PHE A 23 11.49 -7.27 -11.06
N GLN A 24 10.54 -7.63 -10.20
CA GLN A 24 9.12 -7.67 -10.55
C GLN A 24 8.59 -6.25 -10.79
N TYR A 25 7.72 -6.11 -11.78
CA TYR A 25 7.01 -4.85 -12.00
C TYR A 25 6.10 -4.52 -10.81
N VAL A 26 6.17 -3.27 -10.39
CA VAL A 26 5.32 -2.70 -9.35
C VAL A 26 4.76 -1.35 -9.84
N LEU A 27 3.72 -0.88 -9.19
CA LEU A 27 3.16 0.44 -9.47
C LEU A 27 4.20 1.56 -9.28
N PRO A 28 4.21 2.59 -10.12
CA PRO A 28 5.05 3.76 -9.92
C PRO A 28 4.78 4.45 -8.58
N PRO A 29 5.80 5.08 -7.93
CA PRO A 29 5.61 5.78 -6.66
C PRO A 29 4.49 6.83 -6.69
N GLN A 30 4.36 7.59 -7.79
CA GLN A 30 3.29 8.56 -7.96
C GLN A 30 1.90 7.96 -7.85
N ARG A 31 1.68 6.80 -8.46
CA ARG A 31 0.37 6.13 -8.43
C ARG A 31 -0.04 5.75 -7.01
N ILE A 32 0.94 5.35 -6.18
CA ILE A 32 0.67 5.09 -4.76
C ILE A 32 0.29 6.37 -4.04
N ASP A 33 0.96 7.49 -4.32
CA ASP A 33 0.65 8.79 -3.72
C ASP A 33 -0.73 9.29 -4.16
N ASP A 34 -1.06 9.19 -5.44
CA ASP A 34 -2.36 9.61 -5.99
C ASP A 34 -3.53 8.78 -5.44
N GLY A 35 -3.30 7.49 -5.21
CA GLY A 35 -4.26 6.59 -4.59
C GLY A 35 -4.32 6.67 -3.07
N ALA A 36 -3.36 7.31 -2.42
CA ALA A 36 -3.34 7.46 -0.97
C ALA A 36 -4.40 8.45 -0.49
N VAL A 37 -4.91 8.23 0.71
CA VAL A 37 -5.86 9.12 1.38
C VAL A 37 -5.26 9.58 2.70
N ASP A 38 -5.02 10.88 2.82
CA ASP A 38 -4.58 11.50 4.06
C ASP A 38 -5.81 12.00 4.83
N ILE A 39 -6.04 11.46 6.03
CA ILE A 39 -7.14 11.85 6.92
C ILE A 39 -6.59 12.44 8.20
N LYS A 40 -7.26 13.49 8.70
CA LYS A 40 -6.82 14.24 9.87
C LYS A 40 -8.01 14.67 10.69
N THR A 41 -7.89 14.57 12.02
CA THR A 41 -8.90 15.08 12.98
C THR A 41 -9.10 16.58 12.82
N GLY A 42 -10.36 17.01 12.79
CA GLY A 42 -10.76 18.40 12.59
C GLY A 42 -10.65 18.91 11.15
N ALA A 43 -10.41 18.02 10.19
CA ALA A 43 -10.49 18.35 8.78
C ALA A 43 -11.89 18.04 8.24
N GLU A 44 -12.39 18.92 7.40
CA GLU A 44 -13.57 18.66 6.58
C GLU A 44 -13.22 17.62 5.53
N TYR A 45 -13.97 16.55 5.51
CA TYR A 45 -13.80 15.47 4.54
C TYR A 45 -15.16 14.84 4.24
N GLU A 46 -15.65 15.03 3.03
CA GLU A 46 -16.92 14.44 2.62
C GLU A 46 -16.88 12.91 2.79
N ARG A 47 -17.75 12.41 3.66
CA ARG A 47 -17.78 11.00 4.07
C ARG A 47 -17.93 10.05 2.88
N ASP A 48 -18.80 10.37 1.92
CA ASP A 48 -19.05 9.53 0.76
C ASP A 48 -17.83 9.53 -0.19
N MET A 49 -17.07 10.63 -0.25
CA MET A 49 -15.80 10.67 -0.96
C MET A 49 -14.78 9.72 -0.34
N LEU A 50 -14.69 9.65 0.99
CA LEU A 50 -13.80 8.68 1.66
C LEU A 50 -14.19 7.24 1.29
N LEU A 51 -15.49 6.92 1.32
CA LEU A 51 -15.98 5.59 0.97
C LEU A 51 -15.64 5.23 -0.49
N GLN A 52 -15.84 6.17 -1.42
CA GLN A 52 -15.49 5.96 -2.83
C GLN A 52 -13.97 5.72 -2.99
N ARG A 53 -13.14 6.55 -2.36
CA ARG A 53 -11.67 6.39 -2.39
C ARG A 53 -11.21 5.04 -1.83
N LEU A 54 -11.87 4.53 -0.80
CA LEU A 54 -11.57 3.19 -0.28
C LEU A 54 -11.92 2.09 -1.29
N VAL A 55 -13.09 2.18 -1.93
CA VAL A 55 -13.51 1.22 -2.97
C VAL A 55 -12.55 1.27 -4.16
N ASP A 56 -12.25 2.44 -4.68
CA ASP A 56 -11.32 2.65 -5.79
C ASP A 56 -9.90 2.17 -5.46
N GLY A 57 -9.50 2.31 -4.18
CA GLY A 57 -8.24 1.79 -3.63
C GLY A 57 -8.25 0.27 -3.39
N GLY A 58 -9.31 -0.44 -3.75
CA GLY A 58 -9.41 -1.90 -3.66
C GLY A 58 -9.79 -2.43 -2.27
N TYR A 59 -10.29 -1.59 -1.36
CA TYR A 59 -10.79 -2.04 -0.06
C TYR A 59 -12.15 -2.73 -0.21
N GLU A 60 -12.33 -3.80 0.54
CA GLU A 60 -13.57 -4.59 0.59
C GLU A 60 -14.48 -4.10 1.71
N ARG A 61 -15.74 -3.76 1.35
CA ARG A 61 -16.74 -3.40 2.35
C ARG A 61 -17.30 -4.65 3.02
N VAL A 62 -17.25 -4.68 4.35
CA VAL A 62 -17.70 -5.80 5.18
C VAL A 62 -18.54 -5.31 6.35
N ASP A 63 -19.25 -6.21 7.05
CA ASP A 63 -20.01 -5.88 8.25
C ASP A 63 -19.08 -5.67 9.46
N LEU A 64 -17.99 -6.44 9.55
CA LEU A 64 -17.00 -6.38 10.60
C LEU A 64 -15.59 -6.47 10.03
N VAL A 65 -14.74 -5.51 10.43
CA VAL A 65 -13.33 -5.47 10.00
C VAL A 65 -12.52 -6.53 10.76
N GLU A 66 -11.92 -7.47 10.02
CA GLU A 66 -11.15 -8.58 10.61
C GLU A 66 -9.72 -8.67 10.06
N ARG A 67 -9.47 -8.19 8.84
CA ARG A 67 -8.16 -8.25 8.19
C ARG A 67 -7.84 -6.96 7.42
N ARG A 68 -6.57 -6.79 7.08
CA ARG A 68 -6.15 -5.68 6.23
C ARG A 68 -6.88 -5.70 4.88
N GLY A 69 -7.28 -4.53 4.44
CA GLY A 69 -8.05 -4.36 3.22
C GLY A 69 -9.57 -4.34 3.43
N HIS A 70 -10.04 -4.56 4.66
CA HIS A 70 -11.45 -4.43 5.00
C HIS A 70 -11.77 -3.01 5.46
N PHE A 71 -12.99 -2.57 5.15
CA PHE A 71 -13.62 -1.43 5.84
C PHE A 71 -15.10 -1.73 6.14
N SER A 72 -15.62 -1.10 7.19
CA SER A 72 -17.04 -1.20 7.56
C SER A 72 -17.60 0.17 7.87
N VAL A 73 -18.93 0.31 7.72
CA VAL A 73 -19.64 1.59 7.91
C VAL A 73 -20.81 1.36 8.84
N ARG A 74 -20.87 2.11 9.94
CA ARG A 74 -21.94 2.06 10.93
C ARG A 74 -22.33 3.47 11.37
N GLY A 75 -23.40 4.01 10.77
CA GLY A 75 -23.78 5.40 11.00
C GLY A 75 -22.64 6.34 10.59
N ASP A 76 -22.19 7.15 11.54
CA ASP A 76 -21.12 8.12 11.33
C ASP A 76 -19.72 7.55 11.62
N ILE A 77 -19.60 6.23 11.77
CA ILE A 77 -18.34 5.55 12.04
C ILE A 77 -17.92 4.74 10.82
N ILE A 78 -16.66 4.92 10.42
CA ILE A 78 -15.98 4.10 9.41
C ILE A 78 -14.79 3.42 10.07
N ASP A 79 -14.82 2.09 10.12
CA ASP A 79 -13.68 1.27 10.55
C ASP A 79 -12.89 0.81 9.34
N ILE A 80 -11.57 1.00 9.33
CA ILE A 80 -10.70 0.73 8.18
C ILE A 80 -9.46 -0.03 8.64
N TYR A 81 -9.16 -1.19 8.05
CA TYR A 81 -7.90 -1.86 8.30
C TYR A 81 -6.95 -1.64 7.11
N ALA A 82 -6.25 -0.53 7.16
CA ALA A 82 -5.34 -0.14 6.09
C ALA A 82 -4.15 -1.10 5.98
N VAL A 83 -3.67 -1.31 4.74
CA VAL A 83 -2.58 -2.25 4.43
C VAL A 83 -1.25 -1.84 5.03
N ASN A 84 -1.05 -0.55 5.24
CA ASN A 84 0.17 0.03 5.82
C ASN A 84 0.09 0.26 7.33
N GLN A 85 -1.02 -0.05 7.99
CA GLN A 85 -1.18 0.11 9.43
C GLN A 85 -1.07 -1.22 10.17
N GLN A 86 -0.64 -1.17 11.43
CA GLN A 86 -0.53 -2.35 12.28
C GLN A 86 -1.90 -2.75 12.83
N ASP A 87 -2.68 -1.78 13.27
CA ASP A 87 -4.01 -1.92 13.82
C ASP A 87 -5.05 -1.25 12.91
N PRO A 88 -6.32 -1.68 12.95
CA PRO A 88 -7.38 -0.99 12.24
C PRO A 88 -7.68 0.38 12.87
N LEU A 89 -8.11 1.30 12.03
CA LEU A 89 -8.45 2.67 12.35
C LEU A 89 -9.96 2.83 12.41
N ARG A 90 -10.47 3.49 13.43
CA ARG A 90 -11.83 4.00 13.54
C ARG A 90 -11.84 5.49 13.27
N VAL A 91 -12.64 5.89 12.30
CA VAL A 91 -12.90 7.28 11.91
C VAL A 91 -14.30 7.61 12.35
N GLU A 92 -14.45 8.58 13.23
CA GLU A 92 -15.75 9.09 13.70
C GLU A 92 -16.02 10.43 13.02
N PHE A 93 -17.18 10.56 12.39
CA PHE A 93 -17.61 11.77 11.70
C PHE A 93 -18.66 12.53 12.54
N PHE A 94 -18.65 13.84 12.42
CA PHE A 94 -19.73 14.72 12.83
C PHE A 94 -20.13 15.60 11.66
N GLY A 95 -21.17 15.22 10.92
CA GLY A 95 -21.43 15.76 9.58
C GLY A 95 -20.31 15.37 8.61
N ASP A 96 -19.68 16.37 7.98
CA ASP A 96 -18.53 16.21 7.08
C ASP A 96 -17.18 16.42 7.79
N ASP A 97 -17.19 16.68 9.10
CA ASP A 97 -15.97 16.83 9.88
C ASP A 97 -15.51 15.50 10.46
N ILE A 98 -14.21 15.23 10.37
CA ILE A 98 -13.58 14.12 11.09
C ILE A 98 -13.40 14.53 12.56
N ASP A 99 -14.30 14.05 13.43
CA ASP A 99 -14.30 14.35 14.85
C ASP A 99 -13.15 13.64 15.57
N SER A 100 -12.98 12.35 15.33
CA SER A 100 -11.92 11.58 15.98
C SER A 100 -11.33 10.48 15.09
N LEU A 101 -10.04 10.19 15.33
CA LEU A 101 -9.30 9.08 14.76
C LEU A 101 -8.70 8.23 15.88
N ARG A 102 -9.00 6.93 15.91
CA ARG A 102 -8.47 6.01 16.93
C ARG A 102 -8.11 4.67 16.32
N PHE A 103 -6.96 4.14 16.70
CA PHE A 103 -6.73 2.72 16.46
C PHE A 103 -7.57 1.87 17.42
N PHE A 104 -7.88 0.65 17.00
CA PHE A 104 -8.58 -0.31 17.83
C PHE A 104 -8.03 -1.73 17.65
N ASP A 105 -8.31 -2.59 18.62
CA ASP A 105 -7.91 -4.00 18.55
C ASP A 105 -8.95 -4.79 17.76
N VAL A 106 -8.49 -5.50 16.71
CA VAL A 106 -9.37 -6.21 15.78
C VAL A 106 -10.19 -7.32 16.47
N ASN A 107 -9.64 -7.98 17.49
CA ASN A 107 -10.32 -9.10 18.14
C ASN A 107 -11.34 -8.66 19.19
N SER A 108 -10.93 -7.69 20.01
CA SER A 108 -11.79 -7.18 21.10
C SER A 108 -12.66 -5.99 20.70
N GLN A 109 -12.40 -5.38 19.54
CA GLN A 109 -13.05 -4.17 19.02
C GLN A 109 -12.90 -2.94 19.96
N LYS A 110 -12.00 -3.03 20.94
CA LYS A 110 -11.75 -1.94 21.90
C LYS A 110 -10.79 -0.91 21.32
N SER A 111 -11.15 0.36 21.51
CA SER A 111 -10.29 1.48 21.13
C SER A 111 -8.95 1.41 21.85
N LYS A 112 -7.89 1.73 21.13
CA LYS A 112 -6.51 1.93 21.60
C LYS A 112 -6.21 3.43 21.65
N GLU A 113 -5.06 3.81 21.11
CA GLU A 113 -4.60 5.19 21.08
C GLU A 113 -5.36 6.05 20.07
N ALA A 114 -5.57 7.32 20.42
CA ALA A 114 -6.05 8.34 19.52
C ALA A 114 -4.87 8.87 18.69
N VAL A 115 -5.14 9.16 17.41
CA VAL A 115 -4.15 9.73 16.50
C VAL A 115 -4.71 10.98 15.84
N ARG A 116 -3.82 11.89 15.43
CA ARG A 116 -4.25 13.15 14.80
C ARG A 116 -4.37 13.06 13.30
N GLN A 117 -3.61 12.16 12.70
CA GLN A 117 -3.55 12.04 11.24
C GLN A 117 -3.10 10.63 10.87
N VAL A 118 -3.66 10.09 9.80
CA VAL A 118 -3.26 8.79 9.24
C VAL A 118 -3.28 8.89 7.72
N ARG A 119 -2.28 8.27 7.09
CA ARG A 119 -2.24 8.04 5.64
C ARG A 119 -2.68 6.61 5.36
N LEU A 120 -3.71 6.45 4.55
CA LEU A 120 -4.22 5.18 4.05
C LEU A 120 -3.64 4.94 2.65
N LEU A 121 -3.01 3.79 2.44
CA LEU A 121 -2.52 3.41 1.12
C LEU A 121 -3.54 2.53 0.40
N PRO A 122 -3.62 2.61 -0.94
CA PRO A 122 -4.47 1.71 -1.71
C PRO A 122 -3.94 0.27 -1.62
N ILE A 123 -4.82 -0.71 -1.80
CA ILE A 123 -4.49 -2.13 -1.86
C ILE A 123 -4.06 -2.50 -3.28
N SER A 124 -4.85 -2.06 -4.24
CA SER A 124 -4.64 -2.20 -5.67
C SER A 124 -5.08 -0.92 -6.37
N LEU A 125 -4.56 -0.70 -7.54
CA LEU A 125 -4.98 0.36 -8.44
C LEU A 125 -5.12 -0.28 -9.81
N GLU A 126 -6.05 0.21 -10.63
CA GLU A 126 -6.17 -0.24 -12.02
C GLU A 126 -4.89 0.10 -12.77
N GLU A 127 -4.37 -0.87 -13.55
CA GLU A 127 -3.21 -0.67 -14.40
C GLU A 127 -3.62 0.18 -15.61
N GLU A 128 -2.96 1.31 -15.81
CA GLU A 128 -3.10 2.09 -17.05
C GLU A 128 -2.14 1.56 -18.10
N GLN A 129 -2.60 1.48 -19.35
CA GLN A 129 -1.86 0.83 -20.46
C GLN A 129 -0.50 1.47 -20.81
N ASP A 130 -0.20 2.64 -20.29
CA ASP A 130 1.01 3.43 -20.63
C ASP A 130 1.91 3.74 -19.41
N GLU A 131 1.77 2.96 -18.33
CA GLU A 131 2.55 3.21 -17.12
C GLU A 131 4.03 2.84 -17.32
N ARG A 132 4.91 3.73 -16.84
CA ARG A 132 6.34 3.50 -16.81
C ARG A 132 6.61 2.27 -15.92
N ALA A 133 7.23 1.25 -16.49
CA ALA A 133 7.63 0.07 -15.73
C ALA A 133 8.58 0.45 -14.58
N CYS A 134 8.17 0.17 -13.34
CA CYS A 134 8.93 0.40 -12.13
C CYS A 134 9.19 -0.92 -11.41
N THR A 135 10.23 -0.94 -10.59
CA THR A 135 10.55 -2.05 -9.69
C THR A 135 10.62 -1.53 -8.24
N VAL A 136 10.77 -2.43 -7.29
CA VAL A 136 11.01 -2.02 -5.89
C VAL A 136 12.27 -1.17 -5.74
N LEU A 137 13.23 -1.30 -6.65
CA LEU A 137 14.48 -0.52 -6.64
C LEU A 137 14.24 0.98 -6.90
N ASP A 138 13.18 1.33 -7.63
CA ASP A 138 12.80 2.72 -7.91
C ASP A 138 12.22 3.45 -6.67
N TYR A 139 11.95 2.69 -5.60
CA TYR A 139 11.44 3.21 -4.33
C TYR A 139 12.53 3.48 -3.28
N ILE A 140 13.78 3.06 -3.54
CA ILE A 140 14.84 3.08 -2.52
C ILE A 140 15.35 4.49 -2.25
N GLY A 141 15.24 5.41 -3.23
CA GLY A 141 15.75 6.78 -3.08
C GLY A 141 17.24 6.78 -2.74
N ASP A 142 17.60 7.43 -1.63
CA ASP A 142 18.99 7.50 -1.13
C ASP A 142 19.43 6.24 -0.34
N GLY A 143 18.64 5.19 -0.36
CA GLY A 143 18.94 3.93 0.31
C GLY A 143 20.09 3.16 -0.33
N VAL A 144 20.61 2.17 0.41
CA VAL A 144 21.71 1.30 -0.04
C VAL A 144 21.17 -0.06 -0.43
N VAL A 145 21.55 -0.53 -1.63
CA VAL A 145 21.25 -1.88 -2.11
C VAL A 145 22.48 -2.77 -1.92
N ILE A 146 22.30 -3.86 -1.19
CA ILE A 146 23.34 -4.87 -0.98
C ILE A 146 22.97 -6.12 -1.77
N TRP A 147 23.81 -6.50 -2.72
CA TRP A 147 23.66 -7.73 -3.49
C TRP A 147 24.43 -8.85 -2.82
N ASP A 148 23.73 -9.76 -2.19
CA ASP A 148 24.32 -10.97 -1.67
C ASP A 148 24.40 -12.05 -2.79
N GLU A 149 25.57 -12.64 -2.98
CA GLU A 149 25.88 -13.61 -4.05
C GLU A 149 25.46 -13.14 -5.48
N PRO A 150 26.00 -12.04 -6.01
CA PRO A 150 25.53 -11.44 -7.26
C PRO A 150 25.58 -12.36 -8.48
N ASN A 151 26.49 -13.33 -8.51
CA ASN A 151 26.57 -14.32 -9.58
C ASN A 151 25.36 -15.28 -9.54
N ARG A 152 24.95 -15.69 -8.33
CA ARG A 152 23.78 -16.55 -8.13
C ARG A 152 22.50 -15.84 -8.49
N ILE A 153 22.37 -14.55 -8.13
CA ILE A 153 21.28 -13.68 -8.55
C ILE A 153 21.19 -13.64 -10.08
N ARG A 154 22.32 -13.40 -10.77
CA ARG A 154 22.39 -13.37 -12.23
C ARG A 154 21.97 -14.68 -12.88
N GLU A 155 22.35 -15.81 -12.31
CA GLU A 155 21.95 -17.13 -12.81
C GLU A 155 20.47 -17.39 -12.61
N SER A 156 19.90 -17.04 -11.43
CA SER A 156 18.46 -17.14 -11.16
C SER A 156 17.64 -16.30 -12.16
N LEU A 157 18.04 -15.06 -12.39
CA LEU A 157 17.36 -14.20 -13.36
C LEU A 157 17.45 -14.73 -14.78
N LYS A 158 18.60 -15.27 -15.20
CA LYS A 158 18.75 -15.93 -16.51
C LYS A 158 17.84 -17.15 -16.68
N LYS A 159 17.68 -17.93 -15.60
CA LYS A 159 16.81 -19.09 -15.57
C LYS A 159 15.35 -18.68 -15.72
N LEU A 160 14.91 -17.72 -14.93
CA LEU A 160 13.55 -17.13 -15.01
C LEU A 160 13.24 -16.62 -16.43
N LEU A 161 14.16 -15.93 -17.07
CA LEU A 161 13.99 -15.43 -18.44
C LEU A 161 13.85 -16.54 -19.49
N LYS A 162 14.46 -17.71 -19.24
CA LYS A 162 14.40 -18.84 -20.19
C LYS A 162 13.14 -19.68 -20.03
N GLU A 163 12.61 -19.77 -18.80
CA GLU A 163 11.53 -20.69 -18.46
C GLU A 163 10.14 -20.14 -18.81
N SER A 164 10.00 -18.87 -19.19
CA SER A 164 8.67 -18.33 -19.34
C SER A 164 8.56 -17.12 -20.24
N ASP A 165 7.87 -17.27 -21.36
CA ASP A 165 7.32 -16.14 -22.11
C ASP A 165 6.29 -15.35 -21.27
N ASP A 166 5.63 -15.99 -20.31
CA ASP A 166 4.72 -15.34 -19.32
C ASP A 166 5.47 -14.43 -18.34
N TYR A 167 6.73 -14.73 -18.00
CA TYR A 167 7.54 -13.87 -17.12
C TYR A 167 8.08 -12.62 -17.82
N LYS A 168 8.24 -12.63 -19.14
CA LYS A 168 8.73 -11.46 -19.90
C LYS A 168 7.82 -10.25 -19.76
N GLY A 169 6.52 -10.44 -19.53
CA GLY A 169 5.56 -9.38 -19.24
C GLY A 169 5.59 -8.85 -17.80
N ARG A 170 6.22 -9.56 -16.86
CA ARG A 170 6.22 -9.23 -15.42
C ARG A 170 7.58 -8.81 -14.87
N LEU A 171 8.65 -8.93 -15.64
CA LEU A 171 10.02 -8.62 -15.22
C LEU A 171 10.62 -7.49 -16.05
N CYS A 172 11.20 -6.49 -15.41
CA CYS A 172 11.93 -5.37 -16.02
C CYS A 172 13.27 -5.74 -16.69
N LEU A 173 13.43 -6.98 -17.15
CA LEU A 173 14.68 -7.47 -17.71
C LEU A 173 14.69 -7.26 -19.23
N GLY A 174 14.99 -6.06 -19.71
CA GLY A 174 15.31 -5.91 -21.12
C GLY A 174 14.86 -4.68 -21.87
N ARG A 175 14.34 -3.66 -21.21
CA ARG A 175 14.14 -2.36 -21.87
C ARG A 175 14.83 -1.26 -21.07
N ARG A 176 16.12 -1.05 -21.38
CA ARG A 176 16.68 0.31 -21.29
C ARG A 176 16.62 0.90 -22.70
N PRO A 177 16.26 2.18 -22.82
CA PRO A 177 16.38 2.90 -24.07
C PRO A 177 17.82 2.98 -24.50
#